data_eaad03c4dee988c11c4c0480abaf0156
#
_entry.id   eaad03c4dee988c11c4c0480abaf0156
#
_cell.length_a   1.000
_cell.length_b   1.000
_cell.length_c   1.000
_cell.angle_alpha   90.00
_cell.angle_beta   90.00
_cell.angle_gamma   90.00
#
_symmetry.space_group_name_H-M   'P 1'
#
loop_
_entity.id
_entity.type
_entity.pdbx_description
1 polymer ?
#
loop_
_entity_poly.entity_id
_entity_poly.type
_entity_poly.pdbx_seq_one_letter_code
_entity_poly.pdbx_strand_id
1 'polypeptide(L)'
;LVIIDGVPGSLNDVVASDVETMSVLKDAASASIYGSRAAAGVILITTKRAKENKFNLDYNYEYSIDKPTTRPTNGNVIDWMNVQNEIKWNDGASNPYSQYSQETINSWMANNAMDPYHYPNTDWVDLLLKNTTSHQQHNFNVSGGTDKLQSKFSFNYQTADGYYANKSYERYAGRVNNDYKINSWIRANIDVDFSASKSVSPATVNPIYWAYLTAPYYNPRWEDGRYADVKSGANPLAMLNEGGTDGKNYYKFGGKAQLDLTPLKGLTLTAVFAPRYTFETGKKFTKAVNVYYEDGSSIAAQSNKTTSLNETRNMTQSRTYQFYANYQNK
;
A
#
# COMPACT_ATOMS: atom_id res chain seq x y z
N LEU A 1 -18.75 9.15 -3.41
CA LEU A 1 -18.91 9.33 -1.98
C LEU A 1 -19.01 7.96 -1.29
N VAL A 2 -18.30 7.75 -0.17
CA VAL A 2 -18.46 6.54 0.66
C VAL A 2 -19.14 6.93 1.96
N ILE A 3 -20.18 6.17 2.33
CA ILE A 3 -20.93 6.33 3.57
C ILE A 3 -20.83 5.03 4.36
N ILE A 4 -20.35 5.09 5.60
CA ILE A 4 -20.23 3.96 6.51
C ILE A 4 -21.12 4.20 7.70
N ASP A 5 -22.09 3.31 7.94
CA ASP A 5 -23.09 3.44 9.02
C ASP A 5 -23.75 4.81 9.10
N GLY A 6 -24.05 5.41 7.93
CA GLY A 6 -24.72 6.72 7.79
C GLY A 6 -23.81 7.94 7.82
N VAL A 7 -22.48 7.80 8.02
CA VAL A 7 -21.53 8.91 8.04
C VAL A 7 -20.50 8.84 6.93
N PRO A 8 -20.02 9.99 6.39
CA PRO A 8 -18.98 10.03 5.37
C PRO A 8 -17.68 9.38 5.87
N GLY A 9 -17.06 8.55 4.99
CA GLY A 9 -15.84 7.84 5.28
C GLY A 9 -15.05 7.47 4.03
N SER A 10 -14.12 6.53 4.17
CA SER A 10 -13.31 5.93 3.09
C SER A 10 -13.45 4.40 3.14
N LEU A 11 -13.28 3.73 2.01
CA LEU A 11 -13.22 2.27 1.96
C LEU A 11 -12.13 1.69 2.88
N ASN A 12 -11.05 2.44 3.07
CA ASN A 12 -9.95 2.05 3.96
C ASN A 12 -10.30 2.19 5.47
N ASP A 13 -11.47 2.73 5.82
CA ASP A 13 -11.89 2.92 7.22
C ASP A 13 -12.63 1.69 7.76
N VAL A 14 -12.89 0.71 6.93
CA VAL A 14 -13.59 -0.52 7.31
C VAL A 14 -12.78 -1.75 6.87
N VAL A 15 -12.80 -2.78 7.69
CA VAL A 15 -12.23 -4.10 7.35
C VAL A 15 -13.32 -4.92 6.67
N ALA A 16 -12.98 -5.67 5.62
CA ALA A 16 -13.96 -6.45 4.85
C ALA A 16 -14.76 -7.43 5.73
N SER A 17 -14.13 -8.03 6.74
CA SER A 17 -14.79 -8.93 7.70
C SER A 17 -15.88 -8.25 8.55
N ASP A 18 -15.82 -6.90 8.69
CA ASP A 18 -16.80 -6.12 9.44
C ASP A 18 -18.01 -5.69 8.60
N VAL A 19 -17.96 -5.85 7.28
CA VAL A 19 -19.04 -5.45 6.39
C VAL A 19 -20.20 -6.44 6.45
N GLU A 20 -21.41 -5.94 6.74
CA GLU A 20 -22.66 -6.69 6.63
C GLU A 20 -23.24 -6.55 5.23
N THR A 21 -23.36 -5.30 4.73
CA THR A 21 -23.87 -5.02 3.38
C THR A 21 -23.07 -3.90 2.73
N MET A 22 -22.94 -3.99 1.41
CA MET A 22 -22.42 -2.92 0.56
C MET A 22 -23.36 -2.71 -0.62
N SER A 23 -23.80 -1.46 -0.83
CA SER A 23 -24.65 -1.05 -1.94
C SER A 23 -24.05 0.11 -2.68
N VAL A 24 -24.20 0.13 -4.00
CA VAL A 24 -23.68 1.21 -4.85
C VAL A 24 -24.87 1.91 -5.50
N LEU A 25 -25.09 3.18 -5.14
CA LEU A 25 -26.12 4.05 -5.72
C LEU A 25 -25.50 4.79 -6.90
N LYS A 26 -25.92 4.47 -8.11
CA LYS A 26 -25.39 5.06 -9.35
C LYS A 26 -26.34 6.08 -9.98
N ASP A 27 -27.62 6.03 -9.63
CA ASP A 27 -28.64 6.92 -10.17
C ASP A 27 -28.83 8.18 -9.29
N ALA A 28 -29.17 9.29 -9.94
CA ALA A 28 -29.33 10.58 -9.29
C ALA A 28 -30.48 10.60 -8.25
N ALA A 29 -31.53 9.81 -8.46
CA ALA A 29 -32.67 9.77 -7.53
C ALA A 29 -32.28 9.16 -6.20
N SER A 30 -31.60 7.99 -6.22
CA SER A 30 -31.12 7.31 -5.01
C SER A 30 -30.02 8.10 -4.29
N ALA A 31 -29.19 8.82 -5.04
CA ALA A 31 -28.06 9.59 -4.50
C ALA A 31 -28.47 10.99 -4.00
N SER A 32 -29.66 11.48 -4.33
CA SER A 32 -30.12 12.85 -4.08
C SER A 32 -30.04 13.30 -2.61
N ILE A 33 -30.30 12.39 -1.66
CA ILE A 33 -30.26 12.67 -0.22
C ILE A 33 -28.86 13.07 0.28
N TYR A 34 -27.79 12.76 -0.50
CA TYR A 34 -26.40 13.09 -0.16
C TYR A 34 -25.91 14.37 -0.84
N GLY A 35 -26.81 15.06 -1.61
CA GLY A 35 -26.55 16.34 -2.26
C GLY A 35 -25.47 16.28 -3.35
N SER A 36 -24.83 17.42 -3.63
CA SER A 36 -23.84 17.58 -4.72
C SER A 36 -22.61 16.66 -4.58
N ARG A 37 -22.28 16.23 -3.37
CA ARG A 37 -21.17 15.31 -3.12
C ARG A 37 -21.39 13.90 -3.72
N ALA A 38 -22.64 13.57 -4.05
CA ALA A 38 -23.03 12.28 -4.61
C ALA A 38 -23.06 12.24 -6.14
N ALA A 39 -22.62 13.31 -6.84
CA ALA A 39 -22.66 13.41 -8.29
C ALA A 39 -21.95 12.25 -9.02
N ALA A 40 -20.92 11.65 -8.43
CA ALA A 40 -20.21 10.47 -8.97
C ALA A 40 -20.73 9.14 -8.37
N GLY A 41 -21.91 9.12 -7.73
CA GLY A 41 -22.47 7.97 -7.03
C GLY A 41 -22.06 7.87 -5.56
N VAL A 42 -22.73 6.94 -4.86
CA VAL A 42 -22.53 6.70 -3.43
C VAL A 42 -22.34 5.20 -3.17
N ILE A 43 -21.32 4.87 -2.39
CA ILE A 43 -21.13 3.53 -1.83
C ILE A 43 -21.63 3.57 -0.39
N LEU A 44 -22.67 2.80 -0.11
CA LEU A 44 -23.22 2.62 1.23
C LEU A 44 -22.66 1.35 1.84
N ILE A 45 -22.07 1.46 3.01
CA ILE A 45 -21.56 0.33 3.77
C ILE A 45 -22.25 0.30 5.12
N THR A 46 -22.80 -0.87 5.45
CA THR A 46 -23.34 -1.14 6.80
C THR A 46 -22.44 -2.16 7.46
N THR A 47 -22.01 -1.87 8.69
CA THR A 47 -21.16 -2.80 9.44
C THR A 47 -22.00 -3.79 10.24
N LYS A 48 -21.42 -4.98 10.47
CA LYS A 48 -22.03 -6.03 11.29
C LYS A 48 -22.23 -5.54 12.72
N ARG A 49 -23.39 -5.84 13.31
CA ARG A 49 -23.75 -5.50 14.69
C ARG A 49 -24.04 -6.75 15.51
N ALA A 50 -23.99 -6.63 16.82
CA ALA A 50 -24.39 -7.69 17.72
C ALA A 50 -25.90 -7.95 17.59
N LYS A 51 -26.30 -9.19 17.92
CA LYS A 51 -27.72 -9.60 17.97
C LYS A 51 -28.14 -9.81 19.41
N GLU A 52 -29.39 -9.50 19.67
CA GLU A 52 -30.02 -9.71 20.98
C GLU A 52 -29.94 -11.17 21.41
N ASN A 53 -29.61 -11.41 22.68
CA ASN A 53 -29.51 -12.73 23.31
C ASN A 53 -28.64 -13.76 22.56
N LYS A 54 -27.64 -13.28 21.82
CA LYS A 54 -26.65 -14.14 21.14
C LYS A 54 -25.26 -13.68 21.52
N PHE A 55 -24.41 -14.66 21.85
CA PHE A 55 -22.97 -14.46 21.96
C PHE A 55 -22.30 -15.11 20.75
N ASN A 56 -21.36 -14.40 20.13
CA ASN A 56 -20.56 -14.91 19.03
C ASN A 56 -19.11 -14.51 19.23
N LEU A 57 -18.21 -15.49 19.05
CA LEU A 57 -16.76 -15.31 19.03
C LEU A 57 -16.26 -15.91 17.71
N ASP A 58 -15.57 -15.10 16.92
CA ASP A 58 -15.04 -15.50 15.63
C ASP A 58 -13.57 -15.06 15.50
N TYR A 59 -12.74 -15.99 15.08
CA TYR A 59 -11.35 -15.71 14.72
C TYR A 59 -11.05 -16.31 13.36
N ASN A 60 -10.55 -15.47 12.46
CA ASN A 60 -10.10 -15.88 11.15
C ASN A 60 -8.63 -15.48 10.98
N TYR A 61 -7.83 -16.43 10.53
CA TYR A 61 -6.44 -16.24 10.13
C TYR A 61 -6.29 -16.57 8.66
N GLU A 62 -5.63 -15.69 7.93
CA GLU A 62 -5.28 -15.86 6.54
C GLU A 62 -3.78 -15.64 6.37
N TYR A 63 -3.13 -16.58 5.70
CA TYR A 63 -1.75 -16.45 5.24
C TYR A 63 -1.72 -16.71 3.74
N SER A 64 -1.15 -15.78 2.99
CA SER A 64 -1.07 -15.87 1.54
C SER A 64 0.37 -15.70 1.07
N ILE A 65 0.69 -16.47 0.04
CA ILE A 65 1.93 -16.33 -0.71
C ILE A 65 1.55 -15.73 -2.06
N ASP A 66 2.06 -14.54 -2.33
CA ASP A 66 1.80 -13.81 -3.56
C ASP A 66 2.93 -14.06 -4.55
N LYS A 67 2.55 -14.31 -5.80
CA LYS A 67 3.48 -14.51 -6.90
C LYS A 67 3.02 -13.65 -8.07
N PRO A 68 3.93 -12.93 -8.76
CA PRO A 68 3.57 -12.21 -9.98
C PRO A 68 2.98 -13.14 -11.02
N THR A 69 1.85 -12.79 -11.60
CA THR A 69 1.21 -13.55 -12.69
C THR A 69 2.04 -13.52 -13.97
N THR A 70 2.76 -12.43 -14.17
CA THR A 70 3.71 -12.25 -15.28
C THR A 70 4.95 -11.55 -14.74
N ARG A 71 6.09 -12.12 -15.07
CA ARG A 71 7.40 -11.54 -14.79
C ARG A 71 8.15 -11.49 -16.11
N PRO A 72 8.26 -10.31 -16.75
CA PRO A 72 9.06 -10.17 -17.95
C PRO A 72 10.50 -10.59 -17.67
N THR A 73 11.10 -11.31 -18.57
CA THR A 73 12.53 -11.68 -18.51
C THR A 73 13.34 -10.63 -19.26
N ASN A 74 14.44 -10.21 -18.68
CA ASN A 74 15.44 -9.46 -19.42
C ASN A 74 16.21 -10.42 -20.33
N GLY A 75 16.58 -9.96 -21.52
CA GLY A 75 17.55 -10.66 -22.35
C GLY A 75 18.90 -10.75 -21.62
N ASN A 76 19.68 -11.79 -21.95
CA ASN A 76 21.05 -11.90 -21.46
C ASN A 76 21.95 -10.84 -22.12
N VAL A 77 23.22 -10.81 -21.75
CA VAL A 77 24.18 -9.83 -22.28
C VAL A 77 24.36 -9.94 -23.80
N ILE A 78 24.26 -11.14 -24.37
CA ILE A 78 24.36 -11.35 -25.82
C ILE A 78 23.18 -10.75 -26.56
N ASP A 79 21.96 -10.97 -26.06
CA ASP A 79 20.74 -10.38 -26.61
C ASP A 79 20.84 -8.85 -26.57
N TRP A 80 21.32 -8.31 -25.44
CA TRP A 80 21.51 -6.87 -25.26
C TRP A 80 22.53 -6.30 -26.25
N MET A 81 23.70 -6.96 -26.46
CA MET A 81 24.73 -6.56 -27.45
C MET A 81 24.19 -6.56 -28.87
N ASN A 82 23.43 -7.60 -29.23
CA ASN A 82 22.80 -7.69 -30.54
C ASN A 82 21.80 -6.55 -30.77
N VAL A 83 20.96 -6.26 -29.80
CA VAL A 83 20.02 -5.12 -29.87
C VAL A 83 20.76 -3.79 -30.00
N GLN A 84 21.86 -3.57 -29.26
CA GLN A 84 22.68 -2.36 -29.39
C GLN A 84 23.30 -2.22 -30.78
N ASN A 85 23.77 -3.34 -31.36
CA ASN A 85 24.26 -3.36 -32.73
C ASN A 85 23.15 -3.03 -33.74
N GLU A 86 21.97 -3.60 -33.58
CA GLU A 86 20.81 -3.33 -34.43
C GLU A 86 20.39 -1.83 -34.37
N ILE A 87 20.35 -1.25 -33.18
CA ILE A 87 20.09 0.19 -33.00
C ILE A 87 21.10 1.00 -33.80
N LYS A 88 22.41 0.73 -33.69
CA LYS A 88 23.45 1.45 -34.41
C LYS A 88 23.37 1.26 -35.93
N TRP A 89 23.02 0.03 -36.35
CA TRP A 89 22.80 -0.25 -37.76
C TRP A 89 21.64 0.55 -38.35
N ASN A 90 20.50 0.63 -37.61
CA ASN A 90 19.32 1.40 -38.00
C ASN A 90 19.59 2.91 -37.99
N ASP A 91 20.51 3.37 -37.13
CA ASP A 91 20.98 4.75 -37.09
C ASP A 91 21.98 5.11 -38.21
N GLY A 92 22.26 4.18 -39.14
CA GLY A 92 23.09 4.42 -40.32
C GLY A 92 24.58 4.06 -40.16
N ALA A 93 24.93 3.20 -39.20
CA ALA A 93 26.30 2.69 -39.08
C ALA A 93 26.68 1.89 -40.34
N SER A 94 27.94 1.96 -40.77
CA SER A 94 28.45 1.29 -41.94
C SER A 94 28.64 -0.21 -41.79
N ASN A 95 28.62 -0.73 -40.55
CA ASN A 95 28.82 -2.11 -40.20
C ASN A 95 27.77 -2.53 -39.15
N PRO A 96 27.07 -3.68 -39.34
CA PRO A 96 26.09 -4.18 -38.36
C PRO A 96 26.70 -4.55 -37.00
N TYR A 97 28.00 -4.72 -36.90
CA TYR A 97 28.74 -5.00 -35.65
C TYR A 97 29.59 -3.81 -35.20
N SER A 98 29.13 -2.59 -35.41
CA SER A 98 29.88 -1.36 -35.13
C SER A 98 30.00 -1.05 -33.64
N GLN A 99 29.06 -1.48 -32.79
CA GLN A 99 29.09 -1.28 -31.37
C GLN A 99 29.79 -2.41 -30.61
N TYR A 100 29.49 -3.66 -30.96
CA TYR A 100 30.11 -4.88 -30.44
C TYR A 100 30.50 -5.78 -31.58
N SER A 101 31.79 -6.18 -31.64
CA SER A 101 32.27 -7.09 -32.69
C SER A 101 31.64 -8.47 -32.54
N GLN A 102 31.55 -9.21 -33.66
CA GLN A 102 31.08 -10.59 -33.64
C GLN A 102 31.96 -11.48 -32.76
N GLU A 103 33.27 -11.23 -32.73
CA GLU A 103 34.24 -11.95 -31.88
C GLU A 103 33.94 -11.71 -30.41
N THR A 104 33.71 -10.44 -30.00
CA THR A 104 33.32 -10.07 -28.62
C THR A 104 32.06 -10.79 -28.21
N ILE A 105 31.02 -10.75 -29.04
CA ILE A 105 29.74 -11.43 -28.77
C ILE A 105 29.93 -12.95 -28.61
N ASN A 106 30.66 -13.59 -29.50
CA ASN A 106 30.86 -15.03 -29.49
C ASN A 106 31.67 -15.53 -28.28
N SER A 107 32.65 -14.73 -27.82
CA SER A 107 33.54 -15.11 -26.71
C SER A 107 33.01 -14.70 -25.32
N TRP A 108 32.03 -13.80 -25.24
CA TRP A 108 31.61 -13.20 -23.97
C TRP A 108 31.22 -14.22 -22.91
N MET A 109 30.35 -15.19 -23.22
CA MET A 109 29.88 -16.15 -22.23
C MET A 109 30.98 -17.15 -21.80
N ALA A 110 31.91 -17.47 -22.67
CA ALA A 110 33.08 -18.26 -22.28
C ALA A 110 33.99 -17.48 -21.34
N ASN A 111 34.21 -16.22 -21.64
CA ASN A 111 34.98 -15.31 -20.78
C ASN A 111 34.27 -15.05 -19.44
N ASN A 112 32.94 -14.92 -19.44
CA ASN A 112 32.16 -14.78 -18.19
C ASN A 112 32.39 -15.97 -17.24
N ALA A 113 32.47 -17.18 -17.75
CA ALA A 113 32.72 -18.38 -16.95
C ALA A 113 34.09 -18.36 -16.24
N MET A 114 35.07 -17.66 -16.81
CA MET A 114 36.43 -17.52 -16.26
C MET A 114 36.59 -16.25 -15.41
N ASP A 115 35.95 -15.17 -15.83
CA ASP A 115 36.06 -13.84 -15.23
C ASP A 115 34.75 -13.10 -15.30
N PRO A 116 33.83 -13.35 -14.35
CA PRO A 116 32.50 -12.74 -14.33
C PRO A 116 32.52 -11.23 -14.02
N TYR A 117 33.60 -10.70 -13.50
CA TYR A 117 33.72 -9.29 -13.18
C TYR A 117 34.03 -8.43 -14.40
N HIS A 118 34.87 -8.90 -15.31
CA HIS A 118 35.17 -8.20 -16.57
C HIS A 118 34.20 -8.55 -17.71
N TYR A 119 33.53 -9.70 -17.61
CA TYR A 119 32.53 -10.13 -18.58
C TYR A 119 31.18 -10.45 -17.93
N PRO A 120 30.52 -9.46 -17.27
CA PRO A 120 29.32 -9.72 -16.52
C PRO A 120 28.11 -10.12 -17.40
N ASN A 121 27.22 -10.92 -16.82
CA ASN A 121 25.92 -11.26 -17.35
C ASN A 121 24.89 -11.23 -16.22
N THR A 122 24.59 -10.03 -15.73
CA THR A 122 23.78 -9.81 -14.52
C THR A 122 22.30 -9.87 -14.85
N ASP A 123 21.57 -10.75 -14.19
CA ASP A 123 20.10 -10.68 -14.14
C ASP A 123 19.66 -9.71 -13.04
N TRP A 124 19.44 -8.46 -13.42
CA TRP A 124 18.99 -7.41 -12.51
C TRP A 124 17.58 -7.65 -11.96
N VAL A 125 16.74 -8.40 -12.69
CA VAL A 125 15.38 -8.72 -12.23
C VAL A 125 15.46 -9.69 -11.06
N ASP A 126 16.23 -10.76 -11.17
CA ASP A 126 16.43 -11.73 -10.08
C ASP A 126 17.18 -11.13 -8.90
N LEU A 127 18.11 -10.20 -9.16
CA LEU A 127 18.91 -9.55 -8.12
C LEU A 127 18.10 -8.57 -7.25
N LEU A 128 17.17 -7.83 -7.86
CA LEU A 128 16.45 -6.75 -7.19
C LEU A 128 15.06 -7.16 -6.72
N LEU A 129 14.43 -8.14 -7.37
CA LEU A 129 13.04 -8.52 -7.15
C LEU A 129 12.92 -9.94 -6.63
N LYS A 130 12.15 -10.12 -5.58
CA LYS A 130 11.80 -11.43 -5.04
C LYS A 130 10.82 -12.16 -5.99
N ASN A 131 10.91 -13.46 -6.06
CA ASN A 131 9.98 -14.30 -6.83
C ASN A 131 8.61 -14.43 -6.15
N THR A 132 8.59 -14.35 -4.82
CA THR A 132 7.39 -14.44 -4.00
C THR A 132 7.47 -13.44 -2.86
N THR A 133 6.31 -13.07 -2.36
CA THR A 133 6.15 -12.32 -1.12
C THR A 133 5.01 -12.94 -0.32
N SER A 134 4.84 -12.51 0.92
CA SER A 134 3.78 -13.03 1.76
C SER A 134 2.99 -11.91 2.42
N HIS A 135 1.74 -12.18 2.69
CA HIS A 135 0.94 -11.39 3.60
C HIS A 135 0.16 -12.28 4.56
N GLN A 136 -0.15 -11.73 5.72
CA GLN A 136 -0.99 -12.39 6.70
C GLN A 136 -1.98 -11.41 7.30
N GLN A 137 -3.12 -11.95 7.68
CA GLN A 137 -4.19 -11.21 8.28
C GLN A 137 -4.85 -12.01 9.42
N HIS A 138 -5.09 -11.33 10.53
CA HIS A 138 -5.79 -11.86 11.69
C HIS A 138 -7.03 -11.01 11.92
N ASN A 139 -8.20 -11.64 11.95
CA ASN A 139 -9.46 -11.00 12.26
C ASN A 139 -10.04 -11.64 13.52
N PHE A 140 -10.26 -10.84 14.53
CA PHE A 140 -10.88 -11.25 15.77
C PHE A 140 -12.18 -10.46 15.98
N ASN A 141 -13.29 -11.17 16.22
CA ASN A 141 -14.59 -10.57 16.43
C ASN A 141 -15.24 -11.19 17.67
N VAL A 142 -15.78 -10.34 18.51
CA VAL A 142 -16.64 -10.78 19.60
C VAL A 142 -17.88 -9.92 19.64
N SER A 143 -19.05 -10.51 19.78
CA SER A 143 -20.30 -9.80 19.90
C SER A 143 -21.26 -10.51 20.84
N GLY A 144 -22.06 -9.71 21.52
CA GLY A 144 -23.06 -10.22 22.45
C GLY A 144 -23.97 -9.10 22.93
N GLY A 145 -25.05 -9.47 23.57
CA GLY A 145 -25.94 -8.46 24.11
C GLY A 145 -27.24 -9.01 24.67
N THR A 146 -27.92 -8.12 25.37
CA THR A 146 -29.26 -8.29 25.92
C THR A 146 -30.29 -7.52 25.08
N ASP A 147 -31.55 -7.49 25.50
CA ASP A 147 -32.58 -6.63 24.94
C ASP A 147 -32.30 -5.13 25.04
N LYS A 148 -31.45 -4.72 26.02
CA LYS A 148 -31.11 -3.30 26.29
C LYS A 148 -29.77 -2.84 25.74
N LEU A 149 -28.80 -3.73 25.68
CA LEU A 149 -27.44 -3.41 25.21
C LEU A 149 -26.93 -4.52 24.32
N GLN A 150 -26.51 -4.16 23.11
CA GLN A 150 -25.83 -5.06 22.17
C GLN A 150 -24.49 -4.42 21.84
N SER A 151 -23.42 -5.22 21.96
CA SER A 151 -22.03 -4.76 21.75
C SER A 151 -21.30 -5.70 20.82
N LYS A 152 -20.59 -5.13 19.84
CA LYS A 152 -19.65 -5.85 18.99
C LYS A 152 -18.29 -5.16 19.07
N PHE A 153 -17.26 -5.96 19.26
CA PHE A 153 -15.87 -5.56 19.11
C PHE A 153 -15.25 -6.33 17.95
N SER A 154 -14.50 -5.66 17.12
CA SER A 154 -13.65 -6.28 16.09
C SER A 154 -12.23 -5.73 16.16
N PHE A 155 -11.27 -6.59 15.86
CA PHE A 155 -9.86 -6.25 15.73
C PHE A 155 -9.26 -6.95 14.54
N ASN A 156 -8.50 -6.20 13.73
CA ASN A 156 -7.78 -6.70 12.57
C ASN A 156 -6.31 -6.33 12.70
N TYR A 157 -5.44 -7.29 12.44
CA TYR A 157 -4.01 -7.10 12.23
C TYR A 157 -3.65 -7.63 10.86
N GLN A 158 -2.88 -6.87 10.10
CA GLN A 158 -2.44 -7.21 8.76
C GLN A 158 -0.98 -6.81 8.57
N THR A 159 -0.19 -7.69 7.95
CA THR A 159 1.15 -7.36 7.47
C THR A 159 1.35 -7.90 6.07
N ALA A 160 2.13 -7.19 5.27
CA ALA A 160 2.48 -7.58 3.92
C ALA A 160 3.92 -7.17 3.60
N ASP A 161 4.68 -8.10 3.05
CA ASP A 161 6.01 -7.85 2.51
C ASP A 161 5.94 -7.42 1.04
N GLY A 162 6.90 -6.62 0.60
CA GLY A 162 7.01 -6.24 -0.80
C GLY A 162 7.95 -7.15 -1.60
N TYR A 163 7.82 -7.05 -2.93
CA TYR A 163 8.64 -7.82 -3.88
C TYR A 163 10.12 -7.40 -3.94
N TYR A 164 10.56 -6.43 -3.15
CA TYR A 164 11.94 -5.96 -3.06
C TYR A 164 12.28 -5.54 -1.64
N ALA A 165 13.56 -5.40 -1.34
CA ALA A 165 14.04 -4.99 -0.02
C ALA A 165 13.48 -3.61 0.40
N ASN A 166 13.37 -3.38 1.70
CA ASN A 166 12.86 -2.13 2.27
C ASN A 166 11.43 -1.76 1.83
N LYS A 167 10.60 -2.76 1.49
CA LYS A 167 9.18 -2.58 1.21
C LYS A 167 8.35 -3.43 2.14
N SER A 168 7.53 -2.78 2.97
CA SER A 168 6.62 -3.47 3.89
C SER A 168 5.39 -2.62 4.20
N TYR A 169 4.34 -3.28 4.63
CA TYR A 169 3.12 -2.69 5.11
C TYR A 169 2.63 -3.43 6.36
N GLU A 170 2.18 -2.66 7.36
CA GLU A 170 1.61 -3.18 8.60
C GLU A 170 0.39 -2.33 8.96
N ARG A 171 -0.69 -2.96 9.45
CA ARG A 171 -1.90 -2.27 9.85
C ARG A 171 -2.55 -2.95 11.04
N TYR A 172 -3.01 -2.13 11.96
CA TYR A 172 -3.92 -2.48 13.05
C TYR A 172 -5.22 -1.70 12.85
N ALA A 173 -6.34 -2.34 13.04
CA ALA A 173 -7.64 -1.67 13.03
C ALA A 173 -8.55 -2.28 14.10
N GLY A 174 -9.34 -1.46 14.75
CA GLY A 174 -10.30 -1.92 15.73
C GLY A 174 -11.58 -1.09 15.66
N ARG A 175 -12.69 -1.74 15.98
CA ARG A 175 -14.02 -1.13 16.01
C ARG A 175 -14.83 -1.66 17.16
N VAL A 176 -15.57 -0.75 17.82
CA VAL A 176 -16.57 -1.09 18.80
C VAL A 176 -17.89 -0.48 18.36
N ASN A 177 -18.94 -1.29 18.29
CA ASN A 177 -20.29 -0.84 17.99
C ASN A 177 -21.18 -1.18 19.20
N ASN A 178 -21.87 -0.19 19.75
CA ASN A 178 -22.80 -0.36 20.86
C ASN A 178 -24.16 0.19 20.49
N ASP A 179 -25.19 -0.64 20.67
CA ASP A 179 -26.59 -0.28 20.47
C ASP A 179 -27.29 -0.33 21.83
N TYR A 180 -27.83 0.82 22.28
CA TYR A 180 -28.53 0.97 23.54
C TYR A 180 -30.02 1.20 23.29
N LYS A 181 -30.86 0.37 23.87
CA LYS A 181 -32.31 0.62 24.03
C LYS A 181 -32.57 1.16 25.43
N ILE A 182 -32.55 2.46 25.55
CA ILE A 182 -32.71 3.14 26.86
C ILE A 182 -34.09 2.88 27.40
N ASN A 183 -35.12 3.05 26.55
CA ASN A 183 -36.50 2.72 26.82
C ASN A 183 -37.27 2.48 25.51
N SER A 184 -38.60 2.46 25.56
CA SER A 184 -39.45 2.17 24.38
C SER A 184 -39.39 3.23 23.28
N TRP A 185 -38.99 4.47 23.60
CA TRP A 185 -38.96 5.59 22.66
C TRP A 185 -37.58 6.26 22.49
N ILE A 186 -36.56 5.82 23.24
CA ILE A 186 -35.17 6.33 23.14
C ILE A 186 -34.22 5.18 22.81
N ARG A 187 -33.48 5.33 21.72
CA ARG A 187 -32.34 4.46 21.34
C ARG A 187 -31.10 5.33 21.13
N ALA A 188 -29.93 4.78 21.46
CA ALA A 188 -28.66 5.40 21.19
C ALA A 188 -27.69 4.39 20.55
N ASN A 189 -26.88 4.84 19.59
CA ASN A 189 -25.80 4.06 19.01
C ASN A 189 -24.50 4.81 19.26
N ILE A 190 -23.50 4.12 19.80
CA ILE A 190 -22.17 4.68 20.04
C ILE A 190 -21.16 3.77 19.37
N ASP A 191 -20.54 4.25 18.29
CA ASP A 191 -19.54 3.55 17.53
C ASP A 191 -18.19 4.26 17.68
N VAL A 192 -17.13 3.50 17.83
CA VAL A 192 -15.75 4.00 17.87
C VAL A 192 -14.90 3.14 16.97
N ASP A 193 -14.10 3.75 16.13
CA ASP A 193 -13.12 3.06 15.28
C ASP A 193 -11.74 3.69 15.41
N PHE A 194 -10.72 2.85 15.32
CA PHE A 194 -9.35 3.30 15.18
C PHE A 194 -8.62 2.47 14.13
N SER A 195 -7.62 3.06 13.51
CA SER A 195 -6.64 2.32 12.72
C SER A 195 -5.28 2.98 12.81
N ALA A 196 -4.25 2.14 12.79
CA ALA A 196 -2.86 2.54 12.66
C ALA A 196 -2.23 1.75 11.54
N SER A 197 -1.56 2.41 10.61
CA SER A 197 -0.79 1.72 9.56
C SER A 197 0.59 2.33 9.40
N LYS A 198 1.53 1.45 9.05
CA LYS A 198 2.91 1.80 8.73
C LYS A 198 3.25 1.25 7.36
N SER A 199 3.77 2.07 6.48
CA SER A 199 4.35 1.64 5.22
C SER A 199 5.79 2.10 5.11
N VAL A 200 6.63 1.25 4.55
CA VAL A 200 8.04 1.55 4.29
C VAL A 200 8.31 1.29 2.82
N SER A 201 9.11 2.13 2.20
CA SER A 201 9.62 1.94 0.84
C SER A 201 11.07 2.48 0.74
N PRO A 202 11.86 2.08 -0.28
CA PRO A 202 13.15 2.70 -0.54
C PRO A 202 13.00 4.21 -0.74
N ALA A 203 13.99 4.98 -0.27
CA ALA A 203 13.92 6.44 -0.29
C ALA A 203 13.98 7.04 -1.71
N THR A 204 14.81 6.47 -2.59
CA THR A 204 15.18 7.11 -3.86
C THR A 204 15.09 6.20 -5.08
N VAL A 205 15.12 4.88 -4.91
CA VAL A 205 15.14 3.93 -6.01
C VAL A 205 13.76 3.32 -6.25
N ASN A 206 13.39 3.17 -7.52
CA ASN A 206 12.31 2.28 -7.92
C ASN A 206 12.92 0.97 -8.44
N PRO A 207 12.98 -0.10 -7.65
CA PRO A 207 13.67 -1.33 -8.03
C PRO A 207 13.07 -2.00 -9.26
N ILE A 208 11.76 -1.91 -9.47
CA ILE A 208 11.10 -2.49 -10.65
C ILE A 208 11.57 -1.78 -11.91
N TYR A 209 11.53 -0.44 -11.92
CA TYR A 209 12.01 0.35 -13.06
C TYR A 209 13.47 0.05 -13.39
N TRP A 210 14.34 0.05 -12.38
CA TRP A 210 15.77 -0.19 -12.58
C TRP A 210 16.11 -1.63 -12.95
N ALA A 211 15.33 -2.62 -12.48
CA ALA A 211 15.51 -4.02 -12.85
C ALA A 211 15.42 -4.25 -14.37
N TYR A 212 14.53 -3.50 -15.05
CA TYR A 212 14.36 -3.60 -16.51
C TYR A 212 15.18 -2.60 -17.31
N LEU A 213 15.65 -1.52 -16.68
CA LEU A 213 16.44 -0.51 -17.38
C LEU A 213 17.95 -0.79 -17.36
N THR A 214 18.43 -1.49 -16.33
CA THR A 214 19.86 -1.69 -16.16
C THR A 214 20.38 -2.81 -17.08
N ALA A 215 21.39 -2.49 -17.86
CA ALA A 215 21.96 -3.43 -18.82
C ALA A 215 22.69 -4.58 -18.13
N PRO A 216 22.63 -5.80 -18.68
CA PRO A 216 23.19 -7.01 -18.07
C PRO A 216 24.72 -7.03 -18.03
N TYR A 217 25.40 -6.18 -18.79
CA TYR A 217 26.86 -6.07 -18.79
C TYR A 217 27.44 -5.27 -17.62
N TYR A 218 26.61 -4.75 -16.72
CA TYR A 218 27.08 -4.07 -15.51
C TYR A 218 27.18 -5.03 -14.33
N ASN A 219 28.26 -4.89 -13.54
CA ASN A 219 28.41 -5.59 -12.28
C ASN A 219 27.56 -4.93 -11.17
N PRO A 220 26.90 -5.69 -10.33
CA PRO A 220 26.29 -5.16 -9.11
C PRO A 220 27.33 -4.85 -8.02
N ARG A 221 28.40 -5.65 -7.97
CA ARG A 221 29.51 -5.53 -7.02
C ARG A 221 30.81 -5.97 -7.66
N TRP A 222 31.93 -5.44 -7.16
CA TRP A 222 33.26 -5.93 -7.42
C TRP A 222 33.57 -7.18 -6.59
N GLU A 223 34.66 -7.88 -6.89
CA GLU A 223 35.09 -9.08 -6.17
C GLU A 223 35.28 -8.86 -4.67
N ASP A 224 35.74 -7.69 -4.27
CA ASP A 224 35.92 -7.27 -2.88
C ASP A 224 34.61 -6.89 -2.14
N GLY A 225 33.46 -7.01 -2.82
CA GLY A 225 32.14 -6.73 -2.27
C GLY A 225 31.67 -5.28 -2.36
N ARG A 226 32.53 -4.34 -2.80
CA ARG A 226 32.13 -2.95 -3.03
C ARG A 226 31.09 -2.86 -4.14
N TYR A 227 30.11 -1.95 -4.01
CA TYR A 227 29.15 -1.71 -5.09
C TYR A 227 29.85 -1.10 -6.31
N ALA A 228 29.70 -1.75 -7.45
CA ALA A 228 30.31 -1.28 -8.70
C ALA A 228 29.59 -0.04 -9.24
N ASP A 229 30.32 0.83 -9.96
CA ASP A 229 29.67 1.86 -10.76
C ASP A 229 28.85 1.24 -11.88
N VAL A 230 27.58 1.63 -11.93
CA VAL A 230 26.65 1.27 -12.99
C VAL A 230 26.18 2.57 -13.64
N LYS A 231 26.53 2.77 -14.90
CA LYS A 231 26.13 3.94 -15.70
C LYS A 231 26.20 5.27 -14.91
N SER A 232 27.40 5.74 -14.61
CA SER A 232 27.64 7.03 -13.95
C SER A 232 27.01 7.18 -12.55
N GLY A 233 27.20 6.19 -11.70
CA GLY A 233 26.75 6.20 -10.31
C GLY A 233 25.35 5.67 -10.06
N ALA A 234 24.70 5.04 -11.03
CA ALA A 234 23.31 4.57 -10.89
C ALA A 234 23.20 3.09 -10.50
N ASN A 235 23.95 2.61 -9.51
CA ASN A 235 23.82 1.23 -9.04
C ASN A 235 22.52 1.03 -8.24
N PRO A 236 21.50 0.36 -8.80
CA PRO A 236 20.21 0.21 -8.13
C PRO A 236 20.27 -0.70 -6.91
N LEU A 237 21.17 -1.68 -6.86
CA LEU A 237 21.36 -2.54 -5.70
C LEU A 237 21.94 -1.77 -4.51
N ALA A 238 22.93 -0.91 -4.77
CA ALA A 238 23.52 -0.03 -3.75
C ALA A 238 22.46 0.93 -3.18
N MET A 239 21.68 1.56 -4.06
CA MET A 239 20.62 2.49 -3.66
C MET A 239 19.49 1.77 -2.91
N LEU A 240 19.16 0.53 -3.29
CA LEU A 240 18.11 -0.25 -2.62
C LEU A 240 18.52 -0.67 -1.20
N ASN A 241 19.78 -1.10 -1.02
CA ASN A 241 20.25 -1.63 0.25
C ASN A 241 20.72 -0.53 1.21
N GLU A 242 21.38 0.50 0.70
CA GLU A 242 22.05 1.52 1.49
C GLU A 242 21.41 2.92 1.40
N GLY A 243 20.54 3.14 0.41
CA GLY A 243 20.02 4.47 0.08
C GLY A 243 19.01 5.06 1.06
N GLY A 244 18.66 4.33 2.12
CA GLY A 244 17.71 4.76 3.12
C GLY A 244 16.25 4.41 2.78
N THR A 245 15.32 4.89 3.60
CA THR A 245 13.91 4.52 3.51
C THR A 245 12.98 5.73 3.58
N ASP A 246 11.80 5.60 2.98
CA ASP A 246 10.66 6.49 3.12
C ASP A 246 9.56 5.74 3.90
N GLY A 247 9.44 6.09 5.19
CA GLY A 247 8.45 5.53 6.11
C GLY A 247 7.28 6.48 6.29
N LYS A 248 6.05 5.93 6.26
CA LYS A 248 4.82 6.68 6.54
C LYS A 248 4.01 5.96 7.60
N ASN A 249 3.57 6.70 8.62
CA ASN A 249 2.63 6.22 9.60
C ASN A 249 1.32 7.00 9.45
N TYR A 250 0.23 6.29 9.58
CA TYR A 250 -1.09 6.84 9.42
C TYR A 250 -1.97 6.35 10.56
N TYR A 251 -2.51 7.28 11.36
CA TYR A 251 -3.36 6.99 12.51
C TYR A 251 -4.72 7.64 12.31
N LYS A 252 -5.78 6.89 12.51
CA LYS A 252 -7.16 7.38 12.48
C LYS A 252 -7.89 7.06 13.74
N PHE A 253 -8.70 8.01 14.18
CA PHE A 253 -9.71 7.82 15.21
C PHE A 253 -11.04 8.34 14.67
N GLY A 254 -12.06 7.52 14.70
CA GLY A 254 -13.42 7.85 14.35
C GLY A 254 -14.37 7.58 15.51
N GLY A 255 -15.40 8.36 15.61
CA GLY A 255 -16.49 8.13 16.52
C GLY A 255 -17.83 8.48 15.88
N LYS A 256 -18.90 7.85 16.31
CA LYS A 256 -20.28 8.21 15.98
C LYS A 256 -21.15 8.07 17.23
N ALA A 257 -21.85 9.11 17.58
CA ALA A 257 -22.93 9.07 18.55
C ALA A 257 -24.22 9.41 17.82
N GLN A 258 -25.20 8.53 17.87
CA GLN A 258 -26.53 8.71 17.29
C GLN A 258 -27.57 8.55 18.37
N LEU A 259 -28.55 9.45 18.39
CA LEU A 259 -29.71 9.40 19.25
C LEU A 259 -30.97 9.37 18.40
N ASP A 260 -31.81 8.36 18.59
CA ASP A 260 -33.11 8.20 17.95
C ASP A 260 -34.20 8.34 18.98
N LEU A 261 -35.10 9.33 18.78
CA LEU A 261 -36.26 9.60 19.61
C LEU A 261 -37.52 9.27 18.83
N THR A 262 -38.40 8.43 19.39
CA THR A 262 -39.69 8.06 18.80
C THR A 262 -40.82 8.57 19.70
N PRO A 263 -41.07 9.92 19.73
CA PRO A 263 -42.02 10.53 20.66
C PRO A 263 -43.47 10.20 20.35
N LEU A 264 -43.76 9.85 19.08
CA LEU A 264 -45.09 9.49 18.60
C LEU A 264 -44.99 8.29 17.71
N LYS A 265 -46.06 7.50 17.62
CA LYS A 265 -46.10 6.33 16.72
C LYS A 265 -45.85 6.78 15.28
N GLY A 266 -44.86 6.16 14.63
CA GLY A 266 -44.46 6.45 13.25
C GLY A 266 -43.47 7.61 13.10
N LEU A 267 -43.22 8.47 14.08
CA LEU A 267 -42.27 9.58 14.01
C LEU A 267 -40.96 9.21 14.72
N THR A 268 -39.86 9.27 13.99
CA THR A 268 -38.48 9.14 14.54
C THR A 268 -37.71 10.41 14.25
N LEU A 269 -37.13 11.00 15.29
CA LEU A 269 -36.20 12.13 15.21
C LEU A 269 -34.79 11.60 15.48
N THR A 270 -33.88 11.84 14.57
CA THR A 270 -32.50 11.37 14.67
C THR A 270 -31.52 12.52 14.72
N ALA A 271 -30.59 12.46 15.69
CA ALA A 271 -29.44 13.35 15.81
C ALA A 271 -28.14 12.50 15.73
N VAL A 272 -27.18 12.92 14.91
CA VAL A 272 -25.89 12.24 14.75
C VAL A 272 -24.76 13.25 14.94
N PHE A 273 -23.75 12.85 15.73
CA PHE A 273 -22.47 13.52 15.84
C PHE A 273 -21.35 12.52 15.54
N ALA A 274 -20.51 12.83 14.54
CA ALA A 274 -19.42 11.93 14.14
C ALA A 274 -18.12 12.73 13.94
N PRO A 275 -17.24 12.77 14.96
CA PRO A 275 -15.89 13.31 14.85
C PRO A 275 -14.95 12.30 14.22
N ARG A 276 -13.97 12.81 13.47
CA ARG A 276 -12.87 12.00 12.91
C ARG A 276 -11.58 12.79 12.94
N TYR A 277 -10.51 12.12 13.37
CA TYR A 277 -9.16 12.65 13.43
C TYR A 277 -8.23 11.74 12.64
N THR A 278 -7.36 12.35 11.85
CA THR A 278 -6.33 11.65 11.07
C THR A 278 -4.99 12.32 11.34
N PHE A 279 -4.00 11.53 11.73
CA PHE A 279 -2.62 11.97 11.90
C PHE A 279 -1.75 11.19 10.93
N GLU A 280 -1.00 11.90 10.11
CA GLU A 280 -0.04 11.32 9.18
C GLU A 280 1.35 11.83 9.53
N THR A 281 2.31 10.93 9.67
CA THR A 281 3.72 11.26 9.83
C THR A 281 4.52 10.57 8.73
N GLY A 282 5.35 11.33 8.03
CA GLY A 282 6.30 10.82 7.05
C GLY A 282 7.73 11.05 7.54
N LYS A 283 8.60 10.06 7.34
CA LYS A 283 10.04 10.17 7.60
C LYS A 283 10.79 9.57 6.41
N LYS A 284 11.25 10.44 5.52
CA LYS A 284 12.10 10.06 4.40
C LYS A 284 13.55 10.35 4.76
N PHE A 285 14.31 9.30 5.04
CA PHE A 285 15.74 9.37 5.28
C PHE A 285 16.48 8.87 4.04
N THR A 286 17.09 9.79 3.31
CA THR A 286 17.95 9.50 2.17
C THR A 286 19.39 9.46 2.67
N LYS A 287 20.08 8.33 2.50
CA LYS A 287 21.47 8.16 2.89
C LYS A 287 22.36 8.33 1.66
N ALA A 288 23.46 9.05 1.80
CA ALA A 288 24.48 9.12 0.75
C ALA A 288 25.07 7.73 0.49
N VAL A 289 25.20 7.37 -0.77
CA VAL A 289 25.74 6.08 -1.22
C VAL A 289 26.90 6.35 -2.17
N ASN A 290 28.00 5.65 -1.97
CA ASN A 290 29.13 5.63 -2.90
C ASN A 290 29.12 4.33 -3.69
N VAL A 291 29.47 4.43 -4.96
CA VAL A 291 29.79 3.30 -5.84
C VAL A 291 31.23 3.46 -6.30
N TYR A 292 31.86 2.39 -6.73
CA TYR A 292 33.29 2.32 -6.92
C TYR A 292 33.62 1.85 -8.34
N TYR A 293 34.66 2.42 -8.91
CA TYR A 293 35.35 1.88 -10.05
C TYR A 293 36.24 0.71 -9.62
N GLU A 294 36.72 -0.06 -10.57
CA GLU A 294 37.56 -1.22 -10.30
C GLU A 294 38.88 -0.81 -9.58
N ASP A 295 39.46 0.32 -9.94
CA ASP A 295 40.68 0.88 -9.31
C ASP A 295 40.49 1.33 -7.87
N GLY A 296 39.28 1.22 -7.32
CA GLY A 296 38.96 1.63 -5.96
C GLY A 296 38.55 3.09 -5.79
N SER A 297 38.67 3.90 -6.83
CA SER A 297 38.12 5.26 -6.78
C SER A 297 36.60 5.24 -6.67
N SER A 298 36.03 6.22 -5.98
CA SER A 298 34.59 6.25 -5.73
C SER A 298 33.92 7.46 -6.36
N ILE A 299 32.66 7.27 -6.72
CA ILE A 299 31.76 8.33 -7.16
C ILE A 299 30.48 8.28 -6.32
N ALA A 300 29.93 9.45 -5.98
CA ALA A 300 28.62 9.49 -5.30
C ALA A 300 27.52 8.96 -6.22
N ALA A 301 26.69 8.08 -5.69
CA ALA A 301 25.56 7.53 -6.45
C ALA A 301 24.64 8.67 -6.92
N GLN A 302 24.22 8.59 -8.17
CA GLN A 302 23.52 9.68 -8.88
C GLN A 302 22.31 10.23 -8.12
N SER A 303 21.50 9.34 -7.51
CA SER A 303 20.28 9.71 -6.76
C SER A 303 20.51 9.93 -5.26
N ASN A 304 21.72 9.61 -4.75
CA ASN A 304 22.03 9.60 -3.31
C ASN A 304 23.36 10.29 -3.05
N LYS A 305 23.54 11.51 -3.59
CA LYS A 305 24.79 12.29 -3.42
C LYS A 305 24.99 12.81 -2.00
N THR A 306 23.92 13.13 -1.31
CA THR A 306 23.94 13.72 0.03
C THR A 306 22.93 13.03 0.95
N THR A 307 23.31 12.90 2.21
CA THR A 307 22.38 12.44 3.24
C THR A 307 21.39 13.56 3.58
N SER A 308 20.12 13.23 3.60
CA SER A 308 19.07 14.17 3.94
C SER A 308 17.93 13.50 4.73
N LEU A 309 17.29 14.28 5.58
CA LEU A 309 16.10 13.87 6.32
C LEU A 309 14.96 14.84 5.99
N ASN A 310 13.83 14.28 5.55
CA ASN A 310 12.58 15.02 5.39
C ASN A 310 11.54 14.40 6.32
N GLU A 311 10.99 15.20 7.23
CA GLU A 311 9.89 14.79 8.10
C GLU A 311 8.65 15.62 7.80
N THR A 312 7.51 14.94 7.67
CA THR A 312 6.20 15.55 7.46
C THR A 312 5.25 15.14 8.57
N ARG A 313 4.40 16.07 9.00
CA ARG A 313 3.35 15.82 9.98
C ARG A 313 2.10 16.56 9.55
N ASN A 314 1.06 15.80 9.25
CA ASN A 314 -0.24 16.31 8.86
C ASN A 314 -1.29 15.88 9.86
N MET A 315 -2.21 16.79 10.18
CA MET A 315 -3.37 16.49 10.97
C MET A 315 -4.61 16.96 10.23
N THR A 316 -5.58 16.06 10.09
CA THR A 316 -6.89 16.40 9.52
C THR A 316 -7.95 16.07 10.53
N GLN A 317 -8.87 17.00 10.72
CA GLN A 317 -10.02 16.85 11.58
C GLN A 317 -11.30 17.10 10.79
N SER A 318 -12.28 16.22 10.92
CA SER A 318 -13.63 16.43 10.41
C SER A 318 -14.68 16.19 11.50
N ARG A 319 -15.78 16.89 11.41
CA ARG A 319 -16.93 16.73 12.29
C ARG A 319 -18.19 16.71 11.44
N THR A 320 -18.98 15.68 11.60
CA THR A 320 -20.26 15.54 10.91
C THR A 320 -21.39 15.69 11.93
N TYR A 321 -22.34 16.54 11.62
CA TYR A 321 -23.58 16.72 12.37
C TYR A 321 -24.72 16.46 11.42
N GLN A 322 -25.69 15.64 11.84
CA GLN A 322 -26.89 15.36 11.06
C GLN A 322 -28.11 15.42 11.98
N PHE A 323 -29.17 16.03 11.49
CA PHE A 323 -30.48 16.08 12.16
C PHE A 323 -31.54 15.83 11.11
N TYR A 324 -32.38 14.82 11.33
CA TYR A 324 -33.48 14.52 10.42
C TYR A 324 -34.66 13.85 11.13
N ALA A 325 -35.80 13.94 10.50
CA ALA A 325 -37.02 13.32 10.95
C ALA A 325 -37.53 12.33 9.89
N ASN A 326 -38.00 11.19 10.32
CA ASN A 326 -38.65 10.20 9.48
C ASN A 326 -40.04 9.91 10.03
N TYR A 327 -41.05 10.01 9.16
CA TYR A 327 -42.44 9.68 9.52
C TYR A 327 -42.98 8.59 8.62
N GLN A 328 -43.48 7.50 9.22
CA GLN A 328 -44.11 6.39 8.54
C GLN A 328 -45.52 6.21 9.09
N ASN A 329 -46.51 6.50 8.26
CA ASN A 329 -47.90 6.18 8.56
C ASN A 329 -48.16 4.72 8.14
N LYS A 330 -48.42 3.84 9.12
CA LYS A 330 -48.83 2.45 8.91
C LYS A 330 -50.30 2.31 9.19
#